data_e73f6bcd374e469217a60bb70f4e9406
#
_entry.id   e73f6bcd374e469217a60bb70f4e9406
#
_cell.length_a   1.000
_cell.length_b   1.000
_cell.length_c   1.000
_cell.angle_alpha   90.00
_cell.angle_beta   90.00
_cell.angle_gamma   90.00
#
_symmetry.space_group_name_H-M   'P 1'
#
loop_
_entity.id
_entity.type
_entity.pdbx_description
1 polymer ?
#
loop_
_entity_poly.entity_id
_entity_poly.type
_entity_poly.pdbx_seq_one_letter_code
_entity_poly.pdbx_strand_id
1 'polypeptide(L)'
;MIKVSEIKKSFGEDEILKGISATFEKGKTNLVIGRSGSGKTVMLKCMVGLFKPNHGEILFEDKAISKMDSNAHRVLREETGMLFQGGALFDSMNIEENVMFPLRMFSNKEKSEMILRVNEVLERVDLKNINKKFPSEISGGMKKRVSIARAIVNNPKYLFCDEPNSGLDPKTATLIDQLIQDITRENNITTVVVTHDMNSVMEIGE
;
A
#
# COMPACT_ATOMS: atom_id res chain seq x y z
N MET A 1 8.28 -11.84 3.75
CA MET A 1 8.73 -12.07 2.35
C MET A 1 7.53 -12.45 1.50
N ILE A 2 7.47 -11.99 0.24
CA ILE A 2 6.41 -12.36 -0.71
C ILE A 2 7.08 -13.00 -1.93
N LYS A 3 6.55 -14.14 -2.40
CA LYS A 3 7.02 -14.80 -3.64
C LYS A 3 5.88 -14.84 -4.64
N VAL A 4 6.19 -14.52 -5.87
CA VAL A 4 5.29 -14.57 -7.02
C VAL A 4 5.91 -15.52 -8.03
N SER A 5 5.16 -16.53 -8.50
CA SER A 5 5.67 -17.56 -9.40
C SER A 5 4.75 -17.71 -10.60
N GLU A 6 5.28 -17.42 -11.79
CA GLU A 6 4.63 -17.62 -13.10
C GLU A 6 3.20 -17.10 -13.20
N ILE A 7 2.92 -15.93 -12.56
CA ILE A 7 1.56 -15.39 -12.58
C ILE A 7 1.21 -14.87 -13.98
N LYS A 8 0.04 -15.32 -14.46
CA LYS A 8 -0.59 -14.83 -15.68
C LYS A 8 -1.95 -14.24 -15.36
N LYS A 9 -2.30 -13.16 -16.03
CA LYS A 9 -3.62 -12.52 -15.91
C LYS A 9 -4.07 -11.97 -17.24
N SER A 10 -5.27 -12.40 -17.64
CA SER A 10 -5.96 -11.87 -18.84
C SER A 10 -7.29 -11.24 -18.45
N PHE A 11 -7.75 -10.31 -19.28
CA PHE A 11 -9.09 -9.75 -19.28
C PHE A 11 -9.65 -9.88 -20.70
N GLY A 12 -10.63 -10.79 -20.88
CA GLY A 12 -11.04 -11.21 -22.21
C GLY A 12 -9.88 -11.85 -22.96
N GLU A 13 -9.59 -11.37 -24.16
CA GLU A 13 -8.49 -11.85 -25.01
C GLU A 13 -7.14 -11.19 -24.67
N ASP A 14 -7.13 -10.10 -23.91
CA ASP A 14 -5.92 -9.34 -23.59
C ASP A 14 -5.14 -10.00 -22.44
N GLU A 15 -3.98 -10.59 -22.73
CA GLU A 15 -3.04 -11.12 -21.73
C GLU A 15 -2.16 -9.99 -21.19
N ILE A 16 -2.44 -9.55 -19.96
CA ILE A 16 -1.74 -8.43 -19.31
C ILE A 16 -0.49 -8.91 -18.58
N LEU A 17 -0.59 -10.00 -17.80
CA LEU A 17 0.57 -10.61 -17.13
C LEU A 17 0.89 -11.92 -17.83
N LYS A 18 2.15 -12.07 -18.27
CA LYS A 18 2.61 -13.13 -19.18
C LYS A 18 3.61 -14.09 -18.52
N GLY A 19 3.38 -14.47 -17.26
CA GLY A 19 4.28 -15.36 -16.53
C GLY A 19 5.33 -14.56 -15.74
N ILE A 20 4.88 -13.76 -14.76
CA ILE A 20 5.75 -12.95 -13.91
C ILE A 20 6.19 -13.77 -12.71
N SER A 21 7.52 -13.81 -12.45
CA SER A 21 8.11 -14.39 -11.25
C SER A 21 9.00 -13.36 -10.56
N ALA A 22 8.81 -13.18 -9.24
CA ALA A 22 9.59 -12.24 -8.44
C ALA A 22 9.57 -12.62 -6.96
N THR A 23 10.58 -12.17 -6.22
CA THR A 23 10.64 -12.28 -4.76
C THR A 23 10.79 -10.88 -4.17
N PHE A 24 9.96 -10.57 -3.18
CA PHE A 24 9.96 -9.29 -2.46
C PHE A 24 10.46 -9.53 -1.04
N GLU A 25 11.60 -8.92 -0.73
CA GLU A 25 12.31 -9.15 0.51
C GLU A 25 11.68 -8.38 1.69
N LYS A 26 11.74 -9.00 2.86
CA LYS A 26 11.28 -8.37 4.10
C LYS A 26 12.26 -7.27 4.55
N GLY A 27 11.72 -6.19 5.11
CA GLY A 27 12.50 -5.06 5.61
C GLY A 27 13.07 -4.16 4.50
N LYS A 28 12.71 -4.43 3.24
CA LYS A 28 13.16 -3.66 2.08
C LYS A 28 12.00 -3.01 1.33
N THR A 29 12.32 -1.90 0.68
CA THR A 29 11.45 -1.27 -0.33
C THR A 29 11.76 -1.91 -1.68
N ASN A 30 10.91 -2.85 -2.08
CA ASN A 30 11.04 -3.56 -3.35
C ASN A 30 10.33 -2.78 -4.46
N LEU A 31 11.03 -2.51 -5.56
CA LEU A 31 10.50 -1.71 -6.67
C LEU A 31 10.03 -2.59 -7.83
N VAL A 32 8.85 -2.27 -8.36
CA VAL A 32 8.33 -2.82 -9.62
C VAL A 32 8.27 -1.69 -10.63
N ILE A 33 9.20 -1.71 -11.58
CA ILE A 33 9.42 -0.64 -12.54
C ILE A 33 8.89 -1.07 -13.92
N GLY A 34 8.32 -0.14 -14.66
CA GLY A 34 7.89 -0.38 -16.02
C GLY A 34 7.07 0.76 -16.60
N ARG A 35 6.87 0.75 -17.91
CA ARG A 35 6.09 1.78 -18.62
C ARG A 35 4.64 1.81 -18.13
N SER A 36 3.96 2.94 -18.33
CA SER A 36 2.50 3.01 -18.11
C SER A 36 1.81 1.94 -18.97
N GLY A 37 0.79 1.28 -18.41
CA GLY A 37 0.06 0.20 -19.10
C GLY A 37 0.77 -1.17 -19.13
N SER A 38 1.98 -1.33 -18.56
CA SER A 38 2.71 -2.62 -18.58
C SER A 38 2.18 -3.69 -17.61
N GLY A 39 1.06 -3.45 -16.92
CA GLY A 39 0.45 -4.43 -16.02
C GLY A 39 0.87 -4.33 -14.55
N LYS A 40 1.71 -3.35 -14.15
CA LYS A 40 2.21 -3.19 -12.77
C LYS A 40 1.08 -3.15 -11.72
N THR A 41 0.09 -2.27 -11.92
CA THR A 41 -1.09 -2.17 -11.06
C THR A 41 -1.92 -3.47 -11.04
N VAL A 42 -1.99 -4.18 -12.18
CA VAL A 42 -2.68 -5.48 -12.26
C VAL A 42 -1.95 -6.52 -11.41
N MET A 43 -0.61 -6.58 -11.50
CA MET A 43 0.21 -7.45 -10.67
C MET A 43 0.01 -7.14 -9.19
N LEU A 44 0.09 -5.87 -8.80
CA LEU A 44 -0.13 -5.44 -7.42
C LEU A 44 -1.54 -5.84 -6.92
N LYS A 45 -2.59 -5.63 -7.73
CA LYS A 45 -3.96 -6.07 -7.42
C LYS A 45 -4.10 -7.59 -7.30
N CYS A 46 -3.31 -8.36 -8.04
CA CYS A 46 -3.24 -9.81 -7.85
C CYS A 46 -2.59 -10.15 -6.51
N MET A 47 -1.50 -9.47 -6.15
CA MET A 47 -0.78 -9.71 -4.88
C MET A 47 -1.66 -9.42 -3.65
N VAL A 48 -2.43 -8.35 -3.65
CA VAL A 48 -3.34 -8.03 -2.54
C VAL A 48 -4.67 -8.80 -2.58
N GLY A 49 -4.83 -9.73 -3.54
CA GLY A 49 -6.02 -10.58 -3.65
C GLY A 49 -7.28 -9.89 -4.19
N LEU A 50 -7.15 -8.69 -4.81
CA LEU A 50 -8.24 -8.03 -5.51
C LEU A 50 -8.56 -8.67 -6.85
N PHE A 51 -7.53 -9.23 -7.52
CA PHE A 51 -7.70 -10.04 -8.72
C PHE A 51 -7.12 -11.43 -8.50
N LYS A 52 -7.85 -12.45 -8.94
CA LYS A 52 -7.33 -13.82 -8.99
C LYS A 52 -6.50 -13.99 -10.27
N PRO A 53 -5.23 -14.43 -10.19
CA PRO A 53 -4.47 -14.81 -11.37
C PRO A 53 -5.14 -15.94 -12.14
N ASN A 54 -4.95 -16.00 -13.46
CA ASN A 54 -5.40 -17.12 -14.27
C ASN A 54 -4.46 -18.31 -14.13
N HIS A 55 -3.18 -18.05 -13.87
CA HIS A 55 -2.15 -19.07 -13.66
C HIS A 55 -1.09 -18.55 -12.69
N GLY A 56 -0.30 -19.48 -12.14
CA GLY A 56 0.76 -19.16 -11.19
C GLY A 56 0.27 -19.03 -9.75
N GLU A 57 1.19 -18.71 -8.86
CA GLU A 57 0.91 -18.66 -7.41
C GLU A 57 1.58 -17.46 -6.75
N ILE A 58 0.95 -16.96 -5.71
CA ILE A 58 1.46 -15.88 -4.85
C ILE A 58 1.52 -16.42 -3.42
N LEU A 59 2.70 -16.37 -2.80
CA LEU A 59 2.93 -16.83 -1.45
C LEU A 59 3.27 -15.62 -0.55
N PHE A 60 2.61 -15.55 0.59
CA PHE A 60 2.96 -14.71 1.72
C PHE A 60 3.62 -15.57 2.78
N GLU A 61 4.90 -15.33 3.06
CA GLU A 61 5.80 -16.27 3.69
C GLU A 61 5.76 -17.61 2.88
N ASP A 62 5.30 -18.68 3.47
CA ASP A 62 5.17 -19.98 2.77
C ASP A 62 3.70 -20.36 2.50
N LYS A 63 2.77 -19.43 2.65
CA LYS A 63 1.32 -19.66 2.49
C LYS A 63 0.82 -19.12 1.16
N ALA A 64 0.34 -19.99 0.30
CA ALA A 64 -0.28 -19.61 -0.97
C ALA A 64 -1.62 -18.92 -0.76
N ILE A 65 -1.80 -17.71 -1.32
CA ILE A 65 -3.06 -16.98 -1.21
C ILE A 65 -4.25 -17.77 -1.78
N SER A 66 -4.01 -18.57 -2.80
CA SER A 66 -5.04 -19.42 -3.46
C SER A 66 -5.58 -20.54 -2.57
N LYS A 67 -4.84 -20.91 -1.51
CA LYS A 67 -5.17 -21.99 -0.57
C LYS A 67 -5.65 -21.48 0.79
N MET A 68 -5.71 -20.16 0.97
CA MET A 68 -6.19 -19.55 2.21
C MET A 68 -7.70 -19.69 2.34
N ASP A 69 -8.17 -20.03 3.53
CA ASP A 69 -9.57 -19.92 3.89
C ASP A 69 -9.98 -18.47 4.18
N SER A 70 -11.25 -18.23 4.46
CA SER A 70 -11.79 -16.90 4.70
C SER A 70 -11.14 -16.20 5.90
N ASN A 71 -10.76 -16.94 6.95
CA ASN A 71 -10.12 -16.39 8.12
C ASN A 71 -8.68 -15.98 7.83
N ALA A 72 -7.90 -16.83 7.14
CA ALA A 72 -6.55 -16.52 6.69
C ALA A 72 -6.52 -15.30 5.75
N HIS A 73 -7.49 -15.18 4.83
CA HIS A 73 -7.65 -13.99 4.00
C HIS A 73 -7.96 -12.73 4.82
N ARG A 74 -8.78 -12.84 5.87
CA ARG A 74 -9.06 -11.71 6.76
C ARG A 74 -7.79 -11.24 7.48
N VAL A 75 -7.03 -12.17 8.05
CA VAL A 75 -5.75 -11.88 8.71
C VAL A 75 -4.75 -11.25 7.73
N LEU A 76 -4.62 -11.79 6.51
CA LEU A 76 -3.73 -11.19 5.50
C LEU A 76 -4.14 -9.75 5.15
N ARG A 77 -5.44 -9.44 5.06
CA ARG A 77 -5.92 -8.07 4.81
C ARG A 77 -5.63 -7.13 5.97
N GLU A 78 -5.76 -7.59 7.21
CA GLU A 78 -5.39 -6.85 8.41
C GLU A 78 -3.90 -6.52 8.44
N GLU A 79 -3.05 -7.48 8.02
CA GLU A 79 -1.59 -7.35 7.94
C GLU A 79 -1.12 -6.61 6.68
N THR A 80 -2.03 -6.16 5.81
CA THR A 80 -1.72 -5.50 4.54
C THR A 80 -2.17 -4.05 4.56
N GLY A 81 -1.23 -3.12 4.36
CA GLY A 81 -1.50 -1.74 4.05
C GLY A 81 -1.46 -1.49 2.55
N MET A 82 -2.36 -0.63 2.05
CA MET A 82 -2.35 -0.28 0.62
C MET A 82 -2.51 1.23 0.41
N LEU A 83 -1.61 1.79 -0.38
CA LEU A 83 -1.64 3.13 -0.92
C LEU A 83 -2.01 3.06 -2.41
N PHE A 84 -3.19 3.53 -2.75
CA PHE A 84 -3.66 3.62 -4.14
C PHE A 84 -3.14 4.87 -4.84
N GLN A 85 -3.00 4.85 -6.15
CA GLN A 85 -2.50 5.95 -6.99
C GLN A 85 -3.19 7.30 -6.68
N GLY A 86 -4.51 7.33 -6.56
CA GLY A 86 -5.28 8.52 -6.21
C GLY A 86 -5.41 8.80 -4.70
N GLY A 87 -4.73 7.99 -3.83
CA GLY A 87 -4.93 8.03 -2.38
C GLY A 87 -6.22 7.35 -1.92
N ALA A 88 -7.29 7.36 -2.71
CA ALA A 88 -8.58 6.74 -2.46
C ALA A 88 -9.16 7.04 -1.06
N LEU A 89 -9.04 8.30 -0.62
CA LEU A 89 -9.69 8.75 0.60
C LEU A 89 -11.21 8.85 0.36
N PHE A 90 -11.99 8.55 1.38
CA PHE A 90 -13.43 8.73 1.36
C PHE A 90 -13.78 10.21 1.55
N ASP A 91 -14.31 10.86 0.54
CA ASP A 91 -14.65 12.29 0.57
C ASP A 91 -15.75 12.62 1.60
N SER A 92 -16.60 11.65 1.93
CA SER A 92 -17.66 11.77 2.94
C SER A 92 -17.17 11.62 4.39
N MET A 93 -15.90 11.26 4.59
CA MET A 93 -15.28 11.07 5.90
C MET A 93 -14.21 12.14 6.14
N ASN A 94 -14.10 12.62 7.38
CA ASN A 94 -12.98 13.47 7.78
C ASN A 94 -11.67 12.66 7.84
N ILE A 95 -10.55 13.34 8.10
CA ILE A 95 -9.21 12.71 8.10
C ILE A 95 -9.10 11.65 9.19
N GLU A 96 -9.60 11.93 10.40
CA GLU A 96 -9.61 10.96 11.52
C GLU A 96 -10.36 9.68 11.14
N GLU A 97 -11.53 9.83 10.54
CA GLU A 97 -12.37 8.71 10.12
C GLU A 97 -11.74 7.91 8.98
N ASN A 98 -11.12 8.58 8.00
CA ASN A 98 -10.37 7.93 6.93
C ASN A 98 -9.23 7.07 7.48
N VAL A 99 -8.42 7.60 8.39
CA VAL A 99 -7.29 6.87 8.98
C VAL A 99 -7.77 5.78 9.93
N MET A 100 -8.85 6.02 10.68
CA MET A 100 -9.44 5.05 11.60
C MET A 100 -10.14 3.88 10.90
N PHE A 101 -10.51 4.02 9.63
CA PHE A 101 -11.33 3.05 8.91
C PHE A 101 -10.79 1.61 8.99
N PRO A 102 -9.49 1.32 8.76
CA PRO A 102 -8.97 -0.04 8.89
C PRO A 102 -9.06 -0.58 10.34
N LEU A 103 -8.86 0.27 11.35
CA LEU A 103 -9.01 -0.14 12.76
C LEU A 103 -10.44 -0.60 13.05
N ARG A 104 -11.44 0.12 12.55
CA ARG A 104 -12.86 -0.26 12.70
C ARG A 104 -13.20 -1.60 12.02
N MET A 105 -12.52 -1.90 10.91
CA MET A 105 -12.77 -3.13 10.13
C MET A 105 -12.13 -4.37 10.76
N PHE A 106 -10.97 -4.22 11.39
CA PHE A 106 -10.12 -5.35 11.76
C PHE A 106 -9.81 -5.45 13.26
N SER A 107 -10.03 -4.41 14.06
CA SER A 107 -9.73 -4.46 15.50
C SER A 107 -11.00 -4.36 16.36
N ASN A 108 -10.88 -4.87 17.58
CA ASN A 108 -11.91 -4.73 18.62
C ASN A 108 -11.52 -3.65 19.67
N LYS A 109 -10.65 -2.70 19.29
CA LYS A 109 -10.17 -1.66 20.19
C LYS A 109 -11.28 -0.66 20.53
N GLU A 110 -11.21 -0.11 21.72
CA GLU A 110 -12.08 0.99 22.13
C GLU A 110 -11.82 2.25 21.27
N LYS A 111 -12.86 3.06 21.09
CA LYS A 111 -12.78 4.27 20.24
C LYS A 111 -11.66 5.23 20.69
N SER A 112 -11.44 5.36 21.99
CA SER A 112 -10.37 6.18 22.58
C SER A 112 -8.97 5.70 22.15
N GLU A 113 -8.73 4.39 22.17
CA GLU A 113 -7.47 3.79 21.72
C GLU A 113 -7.25 3.96 20.21
N MET A 114 -8.33 3.83 19.41
CA MET A 114 -8.27 4.08 17.98
C MET A 114 -7.90 5.53 17.67
N ILE A 115 -8.46 6.51 18.41
CA ILE A 115 -8.13 7.93 18.24
C ILE A 115 -6.67 8.20 18.58
N LEU A 116 -6.15 7.62 19.67
CA LEU A 116 -4.73 7.74 20.02
C LEU A 116 -3.84 7.21 18.89
N ARG A 117 -4.16 6.02 18.37
CA ARG A 117 -3.40 5.42 17.27
C ARG A 117 -3.48 6.25 15.98
N VAL A 118 -4.64 6.83 15.67
CA VAL A 118 -4.81 7.75 14.54
C VAL A 118 -3.89 8.96 14.68
N ASN A 119 -3.83 9.56 15.87
CA ASN A 119 -2.96 10.71 16.13
C ASN A 119 -1.49 10.36 15.98
N GLU A 120 -1.05 9.20 16.51
CA GLU A 120 0.32 8.71 16.35
C GLU A 120 0.73 8.59 14.88
N VAL A 121 -0.10 7.94 14.04
CA VAL A 121 0.24 7.75 12.62
C VAL A 121 0.12 9.05 11.82
N LEU A 122 -0.78 9.96 12.18
CA LEU A 122 -0.83 11.31 11.57
C LEU A 122 0.43 12.11 11.91
N GLU A 123 0.89 12.06 13.16
CA GLU A 123 2.14 12.70 13.55
C GLU A 123 3.35 12.08 12.86
N ARG A 124 3.37 10.74 12.69
CA ARG A 124 4.42 10.02 11.96
C ARG A 124 4.57 10.47 10.49
N VAL A 125 3.48 10.90 9.86
CA VAL A 125 3.49 11.45 8.50
C VAL A 125 3.55 12.99 8.48
N ASP A 126 3.95 13.62 9.57
CA ASP A 126 4.08 15.07 9.75
C ASP A 126 2.77 15.84 9.44
N LEU A 127 1.67 15.35 10.00
CA LEU A 127 0.37 15.98 9.90
C LEU A 127 -0.23 16.17 11.31
N LYS A 128 -0.43 17.43 11.72
CA LYS A 128 -0.98 17.78 13.04
C LYS A 128 -2.23 18.65 12.90
N ASN A 129 -3.18 18.44 13.82
CA ASN A 129 -4.38 19.27 13.95
C ASN A 129 -5.30 19.31 12.71
N ILE A 130 -5.35 18.20 11.95
CA ILE A 130 -6.18 18.09 10.74
C ILE A 130 -7.30 17.05 10.86
N ASN A 131 -7.47 16.42 12.01
CA ASN A 131 -8.40 15.32 12.24
C ASN A 131 -9.82 15.58 11.72
N LYS A 132 -10.32 16.79 11.93
CA LYS A 132 -11.69 17.17 11.58
C LYS A 132 -11.85 17.76 10.17
N LYS A 133 -10.73 17.95 9.44
CA LYS A 133 -10.76 18.37 8.04
C LYS A 133 -11.24 17.25 7.14
N PHE A 134 -11.81 17.61 6.01
CA PHE A 134 -12.17 16.69 4.94
C PHE A 134 -11.08 16.64 3.87
N PRO A 135 -11.03 15.59 3.04
CA PRO A 135 -10.06 15.51 1.94
C PRO A 135 -10.05 16.72 1.01
N SER A 136 -11.20 17.37 0.79
CA SER A 136 -11.33 18.59 -0.03
C SER A 136 -10.61 19.80 0.54
N GLU A 137 -10.30 19.82 1.85
CA GLU A 137 -9.71 20.95 2.58
C GLU A 137 -8.19 20.86 2.74
N ILE A 138 -7.56 19.86 2.14
CA ILE A 138 -6.12 19.61 2.25
C ILE A 138 -5.45 19.46 0.88
N SER A 139 -4.14 19.76 0.82
CA SER A 139 -3.36 19.68 -0.42
C SER A 139 -3.18 18.24 -0.93
N GLY A 140 -2.78 18.07 -2.21
CA GLY A 140 -2.48 16.77 -2.79
C GLY A 140 -1.40 15.99 -2.03
N GLY A 141 -0.32 16.65 -1.63
CA GLY A 141 0.73 16.05 -0.81
C GLY A 141 0.23 15.63 0.58
N MET A 142 -0.62 16.43 1.22
CA MET A 142 -1.27 16.04 2.48
C MET A 142 -2.21 14.83 2.29
N LYS A 143 -2.99 14.77 1.20
CA LYS A 143 -3.83 13.59 0.88
C LYS A 143 -2.99 12.32 0.77
N LYS A 144 -1.82 12.37 0.14
CA LYS A 144 -0.89 11.23 0.04
C LYS A 144 -0.41 10.81 1.43
N ARG A 145 0.02 11.75 2.28
CA ARG A 145 0.46 11.46 3.65
C ARG A 145 -0.67 10.87 4.51
N VAL A 146 -1.89 11.38 4.42
CA VAL A 146 -3.07 10.77 5.08
C VAL A 146 -3.32 9.35 4.58
N SER A 147 -3.16 9.10 3.29
CA SER A 147 -3.33 7.76 2.71
C SER A 147 -2.26 6.78 3.20
N ILE A 148 -1.02 7.26 3.41
CA ILE A 148 0.05 6.48 4.05
C ILE A 148 -0.31 6.20 5.51
N ALA A 149 -0.73 7.21 6.29
CA ALA A 149 -1.18 7.03 7.68
C ALA A 149 -2.28 5.97 7.78
N ARG A 150 -3.29 6.02 6.88
CA ARG A 150 -4.33 5.00 6.80
C ARG A 150 -3.78 3.60 6.49
N ALA A 151 -2.80 3.51 5.59
CA ALA A 151 -2.22 2.22 5.22
C ALA A 151 -1.43 1.57 6.36
N ILE A 152 -0.81 2.38 7.25
CA ILE A 152 0.06 1.86 8.33
C ILE A 152 -0.63 1.79 9.71
N VAL A 153 -1.88 2.22 9.84
CA VAL A 153 -2.56 2.35 11.14
C VAL A 153 -2.69 1.02 11.90
N ASN A 154 -2.81 -0.09 11.18
CA ASN A 154 -2.88 -1.46 11.74
C ASN A 154 -1.49 -2.10 11.98
N ASN A 155 -0.37 -1.39 11.83
CA ASN A 155 0.99 -1.97 11.88
C ASN A 155 1.13 -3.14 10.88
N PRO A 156 0.95 -2.90 9.57
CA PRO A 156 0.95 -3.96 8.58
C PRO A 156 2.33 -4.64 8.47
N LYS A 157 2.35 -5.92 8.09
CA LYS A 157 3.57 -6.66 7.71
C LYS A 157 3.95 -6.42 6.24
N TYR A 158 2.96 -6.05 5.42
CA TYR A 158 3.08 -5.84 3.98
C TYR A 158 2.50 -4.47 3.61
N LEU A 159 3.27 -3.69 2.87
CA LEU A 159 2.83 -2.38 2.39
C LEU A 159 2.92 -2.35 0.86
N PHE A 160 1.81 -2.06 0.20
CA PHE A 160 1.74 -1.94 -1.24
C PHE A 160 1.45 -0.50 -1.65
N CYS A 161 2.29 0.07 -2.50
CA CYS A 161 2.18 1.44 -2.97
C CYS A 161 2.06 1.46 -4.50
N ASP A 162 0.91 1.90 -4.99
CA ASP A 162 0.66 2.06 -6.43
C ASP A 162 0.85 3.52 -6.82
N GLU A 163 1.97 3.83 -7.51
CA GLU A 163 2.34 5.17 -7.96
C GLU A 163 2.25 6.23 -6.85
N PRO A 164 2.99 6.08 -5.73
CA PRO A 164 2.82 6.94 -4.55
C PRO A 164 3.04 8.42 -4.84
N ASN A 165 3.91 8.74 -5.81
CA ASN A 165 4.33 10.10 -6.16
C ASN A 165 3.56 10.71 -7.32
N SER A 166 2.63 9.99 -7.91
CA SER A 166 1.85 10.47 -9.06
C SER A 166 1.14 11.79 -8.75
N GLY A 167 1.40 12.81 -9.58
CA GLY A 167 0.76 14.13 -9.48
C GLY A 167 1.34 15.05 -8.42
N LEU A 168 2.50 14.74 -7.85
CA LEU A 168 3.22 15.59 -6.90
C LEU A 168 4.36 16.35 -7.57
N ASP A 169 4.74 17.49 -7.01
CA ASP A 169 5.99 18.18 -7.37
C ASP A 169 7.21 17.36 -6.90
N PRO A 170 8.38 17.52 -7.53
CA PRO A 170 9.57 16.70 -7.25
C PRO A 170 9.99 16.71 -5.78
N LYS A 171 9.92 17.86 -5.11
CA LYS A 171 10.31 17.98 -3.70
C LYS A 171 9.38 17.18 -2.79
N THR A 172 8.07 17.28 -3.02
CA THR A 172 7.07 16.51 -2.27
C THR A 172 7.19 15.02 -2.58
N ALA A 173 7.50 14.64 -3.83
CA ALA A 173 7.71 13.26 -4.24
C ALA A 173 8.87 12.62 -3.44
N THR A 174 10.04 13.27 -3.38
CA THR A 174 11.18 12.80 -2.58
C THR A 174 10.83 12.61 -1.10
N LEU A 175 10.05 13.53 -0.51
CA LEU A 175 9.62 13.40 0.89
C LEU A 175 8.69 12.19 1.11
N ILE A 176 7.83 11.87 0.14
CA ILE A 176 6.98 10.67 0.19
C ILE A 176 7.82 9.39 0.08
N ASP A 177 8.80 9.37 -0.81
CA ASP A 177 9.71 8.24 -0.99
C ASP A 177 10.51 7.95 0.29
N GLN A 178 11.13 8.97 0.88
CA GLN A 178 11.84 8.88 2.15
C GLN A 178 10.93 8.38 3.28
N LEU A 179 9.72 8.92 3.38
CA LEU A 179 8.74 8.50 4.39
C LEU A 179 8.39 7.00 4.25
N ILE A 180 8.16 6.51 3.03
CA ILE A 180 7.88 5.08 2.77
C ILE A 180 9.09 4.22 3.16
N GLN A 181 10.29 4.65 2.82
CA GLN A 181 11.54 3.95 3.15
C GLN A 181 11.76 3.87 4.66
N ASP A 182 11.60 4.98 5.38
CA ASP A 182 11.73 5.04 6.84
C ASP A 182 10.73 4.12 7.54
N ILE A 183 9.46 4.18 7.14
CA ILE A 183 8.40 3.29 7.66
C ILE A 183 8.75 1.82 7.40
N THR A 184 9.27 1.51 6.23
CA THR A 184 9.68 0.15 5.84
C THR A 184 10.78 -0.38 6.75
N ARG A 185 11.84 0.40 6.96
CA ARG A 185 13.00 0.02 7.78
C ARG A 185 12.64 -0.08 9.26
N GLU A 186 12.00 0.94 9.82
CA GLU A 186 11.66 1.00 11.24
C GLU A 186 10.74 -0.15 11.69
N ASN A 187 9.80 -0.54 10.84
CA ASN A 187 8.82 -1.58 11.18
C ASN A 187 9.14 -2.94 10.55
N ASN A 188 10.27 -3.06 9.85
CA ASN A 188 10.69 -4.30 9.17
C ASN A 188 9.59 -4.86 8.23
N ILE A 189 8.95 -3.95 7.46
CA ILE A 189 7.83 -4.26 6.56
C ILE A 189 8.37 -4.79 5.23
N THR A 190 7.65 -5.70 4.58
CA THR A 190 7.86 -5.99 3.15
C THR A 190 7.09 -4.96 2.35
N THR A 191 7.78 -3.97 1.79
CA THR A 191 7.15 -2.92 0.97
C THR A 191 7.34 -3.19 -0.51
N VAL A 192 6.26 -3.07 -1.28
CA VAL A 192 6.26 -3.18 -2.75
C VAL A 192 5.74 -1.87 -3.32
N VAL A 193 6.60 -1.16 -4.02
CA VAL A 193 6.28 0.11 -4.70
C VAL A 193 6.25 -0.12 -6.20
N VAL A 194 5.12 0.18 -6.81
CA VAL A 194 4.96 0.21 -8.27
C VAL A 194 5.15 1.65 -8.73
N THR A 195 6.09 1.89 -9.63
CA THR A 195 6.34 3.22 -10.18
C THR A 195 6.85 3.17 -11.63
N HIS A 196 6.69 4.28 -12.33
CA HIS A 196 7.36 4.55 -13.60
C HIS A 196 8.33 5.74 -13.48
N ASP A 197 8.41 6.35 -12.29
CA ASP A 197 9.29 7.50 -12.03
C ASP A 197 10.71 7.03 -11.69
N MET A 198 11.66 7.36 -12.59
CA MET A 198 13.07 7.00 -12.41
C MET A 198 13.75 7.77 -11.28
N ASN A 199 13.24 8.94 -10.88
CA ASN A 199 13.80 9.67 -9.73
C ASN A 199 13.51 8.89 -8.43
N SER A 200 12.26 8.39 -8.27
CA SER A 200 11.93 7.51 -7.13
C SER A 200 12.81 6.26 -7.11
N VAL A 201 13.11 5.68 -8.28
CA VAL A 201 13.98 4.49 -8.38
C VAL A 201 15.40 4.80 -7.86
N MET A 202 15.95 5.96 -8.18
CA MET A 202 17.27 6.38 -7.72
C MET A 202 17.31 6.75 -6.23
N GLU A 203 16.18 7.23 -5.69
CA GLU A 203 16.09 7.66 -4.29
C GLU A 203 15.89 6.49 -3.32
N ILE A 204 15.03 5.53 -3.66
CA ILE A 204 14.62 4.44 -2.75
C ILE A 204 15.01 3.04 -3.24
N GLY A 205 15.65 2.92 -4.40
CA GLY A 205 16.19 1.64 -4.90
C GLY A 205 17.44 1.25 -4.10
N GLU A 206 17.44 0.08 -3.48
CA GLU A 206 18.59 -0.55 -2.85
C GLU A 206 19.15 -1.66 -3.72
#